data_d9adcdad273a66252e4c4a3ce133bdc7
#
_entry.id   d9adcdad273a66252e4c4a3ce133bdc7
#
_cell.length_a   1.000
_cell.length_b   1.000
_cell.length_c   1.000
_cell.angle_alpha   90.00
_cell.angle_beta   90.00
_cell.angle_gamma   90.00
#
_symmetry.space_group_name_H-M   'P 1'
#
loop_
_entity.id
_entity.type
_entity.pdbx_description
1 polymer ?
#
loop_
_entity_poly.entity_id
_entity_poly.type
_entity_poly.pdbx_seq_one_letter_code
_entity_poly.pdbx_strand_id
1 'polypeptide(L)'
;SQVTITVLIGILIFFILEKLVLWRHCHLEDCEAHDPSHSLTVTAKAQEHMHDHGRSGMMIIVGDTFHNFVDGILIATAFMVDVQLGIVTSIAIIAHEIPQEAGDFIILLNSGYTRRMAFLMNLLSSLATLVGGVLAYFMLHNMNFLVQPLLGLASASMIYVAMSDLIPGLHKRPE
;
A
#
# COMPACT_ATOMS: atom_id res chain seq x y z
N SER A 1 21.00 -3.47 -17.47
CA SER A 1 21.40 -4.27 -16.29
C SER A 1 20.20 -5.08 -15.78
N GLN A 2 20.44 -6.14 -15.00
CA GLN A 2 19.36 -6.99 -14.46
C GLN A 2 18.42 -6.16 -13.57
N VAL A 3 18.94 -5.26 -12.79
CA VAL A 3 18.14 -4.37 -11.91
C VAL A 3 17.14 -3.53 -12.71
N THR A 4 17.55 -2.94 -13.83
CA THR A 4 16.66 -2.12 -14.67
C THR A 4 15.49 -2.94 -15.22
N ILE A 5 15.76 -4.17 -15.64
CA ILE A 5 14.72 -5.09 -16.12
C ILE A 5 13.76 -5.45 -14.98
N THR A 6 14.27 -5.74 -13.80
CA THR A 6 13.46 -6.07 -12.62
C THR A 6 12.57 -4.89 -12.21
N VAL A 7 13.08 -3.65 -12.26
CA VAL A 7 12.28 -2.44 -11.98
C VAL A 7 11.14 -2.31 -13.00
N LEU A 8 11.42 -2.44 -14.29
CA LEU A 8 10.38 -2.34 -15.33
C LEU A 8 9.30 -3.42 -15.20
N ILE A 9 9.73 -4.66 -14.96
CA ILE A 9 8.80 -5.79 -14.71
C ILE A 9 8.00 -5.52 -13.45
N GLY A 10 8.61 -5.03 -12.38
CA GLY A 10 7.94 -4.69 -11.13
C GLY A 10 6.85 -3.63 -11.32
N ILE A 11 7.15 -2.53 -11.99
CA ILE A 11 6.16 -1.48 -12.31
C ILE A 11 4.97 -2.07 -13.09
N LEU A 12 5.24 -2.93 -14.06
CA LEU A 12 4.18 -3.58 -14.84
C LEU A 12 3.32 -4.53 -13.96
N ILE A 13 3.95 -5.28 -13.06
CA ILE A 13 3.25 -6.15 -12.11
C ILE A 13 2.34 -5.33 -11.20
N PHE A 14 2.83 -4.24 -10.60
CA PHE A 14 2.03 -3.38 -9.73
C PHE A 14 0.86 -2.74 -10.50
N PHE A 15 1.08 -2.27 -11.74
CA PHE A 15 0.03 -1.77 -12.60
C PHE A 15 -1.06 -2.83 -12.87
N ILE A 16 -0.67 -4.06 -13.19
CA ILE A 16 -1.62 -5.15 -13.43
C ILE A 16 -2.38 -5.50 -12.16
N LEU A 17 -1.70 -5.58 -11.01
CA LEU A 17 -2.33 -5.87 -9.72
C LEU A 17 -3.36 -4.80 -9.36
N GLU A 18 -3.03 -3.51 -9.50
CA GLU A 18 -3.98 -2.42 -9.29
C GLU A 18 -5.20 -2.56 -10.21
N LYS A 19 -4.99 -2.78 -11.51
CA LYS A 19 -6.10 -2.94 -12.46
C LYS A 19 -6.96 -4.16 -12.16
N LEU A 20 -6.38 -5.27 -11.70
CA LEU A 20 -7.12 -6.46 -11.28
C LEU A 20 -7.95 -6.20 -10.01
N VAL A 21 -7.40 -5.46 -9.04
CA VAL A 21 -8.13 -5.07 -7.82
C VAL A 21 -9.29 -4.15 -8.18
N LEU A 22 -9.05 -3.10 -8.96
CA LEU A 22 -10.10 -2.18 -9.43
C LEU A 22 -11.17 -2.91 -10.26
N TRP A 23 -10.77 -3.82 -11.15
CA TRP A 23 -11.70 -4.59 -11.97
C TRP A 23 -12.61 -5.50 -11.13
N ARG A 24 -12.08 -6.13 -10.08
CA ARG A 24 -12.90 -6.92 -9.14
C ARG A 24 -13.88 -6.05 -8.36
N HIS A 25 -13.50 -4.85 -7.97
CA HIS A 25 -14.40 -3.93 -7.28
C HIS A 25 -15.53 -3.43 -8.18
N CYS A 26 -15.25 -3.12 -9.45
CA CYS A 26 -16.27 -2.65 -10.40
C CYS A 26 -17.30 -3.71 -10.82
N HIS A 27 -17.05 -5.01 -10.58
CA HIS A 27 -18.03 -6.07 -10.86
C HIS A 27 -18.95 -6.39 -9.69
N LEU A 28 -18.70 -5.87 -8.50
CA LEU A 28 -19.49 -6.13 -7.30
C LEU A 28 -20.39 -4.96 -6.91
N GLU A 29 -20.17 -3.76 -7.44
CA GLU A 29 -20.99 -2.58 -7.20
C GLU A 29 -21.09 -1.75 -8.48
N ASP A 30 -22.28 -1.18 -8.76
CA ASP A 30 -22.51 -0.25 -9.86
C ASP A 30 -21.51 0.91 -9.76
N CYS A 31 -20.61 1.01 -10.74
CA CYS A 31 -19.61 2.08 -10.81
C CYS A 31 -20.28 3.43 -11.01
N GLU A 32 -20.43 4.23 -9.96
CA GLU A 32 -20.92 5.63 -10.02
C GLU A 32 -20.01 6.60 -10.81
N ALA A 33 -18.92 6.12 -11.40
CA ALA A 33 -17.92 6.98 -12.06
C ALA A 33 -18.35 7.52 -13.44
N HIS A 34 -19.50 7.12 -13.99
CA HIS A 34 -19.84 7.46 -15.38
C HIS A 34 -21.25 8.01 -15.66
N ASP A 35 -22.05 8.36 -14.64
CA ASP A 35 -23.36 8.97 -14.89
C ASP A 35 -23.53 10.34 -14.21
N PRO A 36 -23.43 11.45 -14.93
CA PRO A 36 -23.62 12.79 -14.38
C PRO A 36 -25.08 13.18 -14.15
N SER A 37 -26.07 12.27 -14.31
CA SER A 37 -27.50 12.61 -14.33
C SER A 37 -28.30 12.24 -13.06
N HIS A 38 -27.68 11.68 -11.98
CA HIS A 38 -28.41 11.31 -10.76
C HIS A 38 -28.19 12.21 -9.58
N SER A 39 -28.66 13.44 -9.64
CA SER A 39 -28.64 14.39 -8.51
C SER A 39 -29.99 14.58 -7.78
N LEU A 40 -30.92 13.64 -7.78
CA LEU A 40 -32.22 13.85 -7.12
C LEU A 40 -32.90 12.62 -6.49
N THR A 41 -32.15 11.71 -5.80
CA THR A 41 -32.82 10.72 -4.89
C THR A 41 -31.92 10.34 -3.73
N VAL A 42 -31.62 11.30 -2.86
CA VAL A 42 -30.65 11.15 -1.74
C VAL A 42 -31.23 10.49 -0.49
N THR A 43 -32.51 10.15 -0.40
CA THR A 43 -33.13 9.77 0.89
C THR A 43 -33.44 8.30 1.12
N ALA A 44 -33.32 7.42 0.14
CA ALA A 44 -33.65 5.99 0.32
C ALA A 44 -32.42 5.03 0.28
N LYS A 45 -31.32 5.41 -0.36
CA LYS A 45 -30.12 4.57 -0.49
C LYS A 45 -29.11 4.70 0.67
N ALA A 46 -29.28 5.67 1.56
CA ALA A 46 -28.37 5.85 2.70
C ALA A 46 -28.42 4.73 3.75
N GLN A 47 -29.41 3.86 3.71
CA GLN A 47 -29.56 2.74 4.66
C GLN A 47 -28.97 1.41 4.17
N GLU A 48 -28.76 1.21 2.87
CA GLU A 48 -28.12 -0.01 2.34
C GLU A 48 -26.58 0.04 2.41
N HIS A 49 -25.97 1.23 2.41
CA HIS A 49 -24.51 1.37 2.52
C HIS A 49 -23.93 1.08 3.92
N MET A 50 -24.76 0.86 4.94
CA MET A 50 -24.28 0.64 6.32
C MET A 50 -23.81 -0.79 6.61
N HIS A 51 -23.95 -1.76 5.70
CA HIS A 51 -23.54 -3.14 5.94
C HIS A 51 -22.19 -3.57 5.35
N ASP A 52 -21.54 -2.74 4.53
CA ASP A 52 -20.28 -3.09 3.87
C ASP A 52 -19.02 -2.41 4.46
N HIS A 53 -19.20 -1.43 5.36
CA HIS A 53 -18.10 -0.65 5.94
C HIS A 53 -17.02 -1.48 6.64
N GLY A 54 -17.38 -2.59 7.29
CA GLY A 54 -16.41 -3.45 7.99
C GLY A 54 -15.48 -4.23 7.04
N ARG A 55 -15.96 -4.58 5.85
CA ARG A 55 -15.18 -5.34 4.85
C ARG A 55 -14.12 -4.47 4.19
N SER A 56 -14.45 -3.23 3.81
CA SER A 56 -13.49 -2.29 3.23
C SER A 56 -12.34 -2.01 4.18
N GLY A 57 -12.61 -1.72 5.45
CA GLY A 57 -11.58 -1.53 6.46
C GLY A 57 -10.68 -2.74 6.66
N MET A 58 -11.24 -3.96 6.67
CA MET A 58 -10.45 -5.18 6.80
C MET A 58 -9.54 -5.41 5.58
N MET A 59 -10.01 -5.15 4.36
CA MET A 59 -9.20 -5.31 3.14
C MET A 59 -8.01 -4.35 3.13
N ILE A 60 -8.20 -3.12 3.60
CA ILE A 60 -7.12 -2.13 3.72
C ILE A 60 -6.06 -2.63 4.69
N ILE A 61 -6.46 -3.08 5.89
CA ILE A 61 -5.52 -3.60 6.89
C ILE A 61 -4.74 -4.81 6.37
N VAL A 62 -5.37 -5.71 5.62
CA VAL A 62 -4.68 -6.86 5.02
C VAL A 62 -3.67 -6.40 3.96
N GLY A 63 -4.06 -5.45 3.11
CA GLY A 63 -3.18 -4.87 2.09
C GLY A 63 -1.99 -4.14 2.71
N ASP A 64 -2.25 -3.30 3.70
CA ASP A 64 -1.27 -2.55 4.46
C ASP A 64 -0.30 -3.47 5.23
N THR A 65 -0.80 -4.49 5.91
CA THR A 65 0.04 -5.51 6.59
C THR A 65 1.01 -6.17 5.60
N PHE A 66 0.53 -6.50 4.40
CA PHE A 66 1.38 -7.10 3.37
C PHE A 66 2.42 -6.09 2.84
N HIS A 67 2.02 -4.83 2.62
CA HIS A 67 2.90 -3.75 2.22
C HIS A 67 4.01 -3.54 3.24
N ASN A 68 3.65 -3.35 4.49
CA ASN A 68 4.57 -3.21 5.61
C ASN A 68 5.55 -4.39 5.74
N PHE A 69 5.06 -5.63 5.55
CA PHE A 69 5.91 -6.81 5.55
C PHE A 69 6.97 -6.76 4.44
N VAL A 70 6.59 -6.35 3.24
CA VAL A 70 7.52 -6.18 2.10
C VAL A 70 8.53 -5.09 2.42
N ASP A 71 8.12 -3.97 2.98
CA ASP A 71 9.01 -2.88 3.34
C ASP A 71 10.08 -3.30 4.35
N GLY A 72 9.71 -4.16 5.30
CA GLY A 72 10.69 -4.79 6.19
C GLY A 72 11.74 -5.61 5.45
N ILE A 73 11.32 -6.41 4.47
CA ILE A 73 12.24 -7.17 3.60
C ILE A 73 13.20 -6.22 2.88
N LEU A 74 12.69 -5.10 2.38
CA LEU A 74 13.47 -4.12 1.63
C LEU A 74 14.53 -3.44 2.50
N ILE A 75 14.15 -3.00 3.68
CA ILE A 75 15.07 -2.40 4.66
C ILE A 75 16.20 -3.39 4.97
N ALA A 76 15.87 -4.62 5.34
CA ALA A 76 16.86 -5.65 5.66
C ALA A 76 17.77 -5.92 4.46
N THR A 77 17.22 -6.06 3.26
CA THR A 77 17.97 -6.30 2.03
C THR A 77 18.95 -5.16 1.73
N ALA A 78 18.50 -3.90 1.89
CA ALA A 78 19.34 -2.73 1.70
C ALA A 78 20.51 -2.69 2.69
N PHE A 79 20.27 -2.96 3.97
CA PHE A 79 21.33 -3.05 4.98
C PHE A 79 22.31 -4.20 4.73
N MET A 80 21.88 -5.30 4.14
CA MET A 80 22.78 -6.41 3.78
C MET A 80 23.72 -6.05 2.63
N VAL A 81 23.34 -5.10 1.77
CA VAL A 81 24.22 -4.61 0.69
C VAL A 81 25.19 -3.57 1.19
N ASP A 82 24.69 -2.54 1.87
CA ASP A 82 25.48 -1.43 2.40
C ASP A 82 24.69 -0.69 3.49
N VAL A 83 25.39 -0.27 4.56
CA VAL A 83 24.76 0.41 5.68
C VAL A 83 24.16 1.76 5.27
N GLN A 84 24.85 2.50 4.39
CA GLN A 84 24.37 3.79 3.93
C GLN A 84 23.10 3.63 3.07
N LEU A 85 23.08 2.62 2.20
CA LEU A 85 21.88 2.26 1.43
C LEU A 85 20.71 1.88 2.35
N GLY A 86 20.98 1.09 3.40
CA GLY A 86 19.99 0.73 4.41
C GLY A 86 19.37 1.95 5.10
N ILE A 87 20.21 2.91 5.50
CA ILE A 87 19.74 4.15 6.15
C ILE A 87 18.86 4.96 5.19
N VAL A 88 19.32 5.18 3.95
CA VAL A 88 18.54 5.95 2.94
C VAL A 88 17.21 5.27 2.63
N THR A 89 17.21 3.95 2.46
CA THR A 89 15.98 3.17 2.22
C THR A 89 15.03 3.27 3.41
N SER A 90 15.54 3.17 4.64
CA SER A 90 14.70 3.30 5.85
C SER A 90 14.06 4.68 5.95
N ILE A 91 14.81 5.75 5.67
CA ILE A 91 14.28 7.13 5.67
C ILE A 91 13.19 7.28 4.58
N ALA A 92 13.42 6.74 3.39
CA ALA A 92 12.46 6.80 2.30
C ALA A 92 11.16 6.06 2.66
N ILE A 93 11.27 4.89 3.28
CA ILE A 93 10.12 4.10 3.75
C ILE A 93 9.35 4.85 4.83
N ILE A 94 10.01 5.35 5.86
CA ILE A 94 9.36 6.15 6.93
C ILE A 94 8.64 7.36 6.33
N ALA A 95 9.22 8.02 5.34
CA ALA A 95 8.65 9.22 4.73
C ALA A 95 7.33 8.93 3.98
N HIS A 96 7.14 7.75 3.39
CA HIS A 96 5.88 7.41 2.74
C HIS A 96 4.90 6.68 3.68
N GLU A 97 5.39 5.95 4.68
CA GLU A 97 4.56 5.28 5.68
C GLU A 97 3.72 6.27 6.51
N ILE A 98 4.30 7.43 6.88
CA ILE A 98 3.56 8.42 7.68
C ILE A 98 2.28 8.89 6.99
N PRO A 99 2.28 9.34 5.72
CA PRO A 99 1.04 9.68 5.01
C PRO A 99 0.10 8.49 4.80
N GLN A 100 0.63 7.30 4.53
CA GLN A 100 -0.15 6.08 4.29
C GLN A 100 -0.91 5.67 5.55
N GLU A 101 -0.23 5.50 6.67
CA GLU A 101 -0.83 5.17 7.96
C GLU A 101 -1.88 6.21 8.42
N ALA A 102 -1.63 7.50 8.14
CA ALA A 102 -2.62 8.54 8.41
C ALA A 102 -3.86 8.38 7.52
N GLY A 103 -3.69 8.01 6.25
CA GLY A 103 -4.77 7.72 5.32
C GLY A 103 -5.60 6.52 5.77
N ASP A 104 -4.94 5.42 6.09
CA ASP A 104 -5.59 4.18 6.54
C ASP A 104 -6.35 4.37 7.85
N PHE A 105 -5.80 5.14 8.78
CA PHE A 105 -6.49 5.52 10.00
C PHE A 105 -7.80 6.26 9.71
N ILE A 106 -7.81 7.22 8.77
CA ILE A 106 -9.01 7.96 8.38
C ILE A 106 -10.03 7.03 7.73
N ILE A 107 -9.58 6.12 6.85
CA ILE A 107 -10.46 5.17 6.16
C ILE A 107 -11.08 4.20 7.17
N LEU A 108 -10.32 3.70 8.14
CA LEU A 108 -10.83 2.86 9.22
C LEU A 108 -11.90 3.58 10.06
N LEU A 109 -11.69 4.86 10.38
CA LEU A 109 -12.71 5.65 11.08
C LEU A 109 -13.98 5.79 10.24
N ASN A 110 -13.85 6.06 8.95
CA ASN A 110 -14.98 6.17 8.02
C ASN A 110 -15.71 4.81 7.83
N SER A 111 -14.97 3.70 7.98
CA SER A 111 -15.52 2.34 7.97
C SER A 111 -16.21 1.94 9.30
N GLY A 112 -16.34 2.87 10.25
CA GLY A 112 -17.07 2.65 11.50
C GLY A 112 -16.23 2.09 12.65
N TYR A 113 -14.90 1.94 12.49
CA TYR A 113 -14.04 1.51 13.59
C TYR A 113 -13.88 2.62 14.63
N THR A 114 -13.78 2.26 15.90
CA THR A 114 -13.46 3.22 16.96
C THR A 114 -12.00 3.70 16.82
N ARG A 115 -11.72 4.92 17.29
CA ARG A 115 -10.36 5.50 17.24
C ARG A 115 -9.30 4.57 17.83
N ARG A 116 -9.63 3.89 18.95
CA ARG A 116 -8.71 2.94 19.60
C ARG A 116 -8.46 1.72 18.74
N MET A 117 -9.51 1.19 18.11
CA MET A 117 -9.40 0.00 17.26
C MET A 117 -8.64 0.33 15.96
N ALA A 118 -8.95 1.45 15.32
CA ALA A 118 -8.22 1.91 14.13
C ALA A 118 -6.72 2.09 14.42
N PHE A 119 -6.38 2.77 15.52
CA PHE A 119 -4.99 2.93 15.94
C PHE A 119 -4.28 1.59 16.23
N LEU A 120 -4.97 0.67 16.91
CA LEU A 120 -4.41 -0.65 17.23
C LEU A 120 -4.18 -1.47 15.95
N MET A 121 -5.09 -1.40 15.00
CA MET A 121 -4.94 -2.11 13.71
C MET A 121 -3.76 -1.57 12.90
N ASN A 122 -3.59 -0.25 12.78
CA ASN A 122 -2.43 0.35 12.16
C ASN A 122 -1.13 -0.06 12.88
N LEU A 123 -1.11 -0.01 14.20
CA LEU A 123 0.08 -0.43 14.96
C LEU A 123 0.41 -1.91 14.74
N LEU A 124 -0.60 -2.77 14.63
CA LEU A 124 -0.39 -4.19 14.36
C LEU A 124 0.08 -4.45 12.93
N SER A 125 -0.44 -3.71 11.93
CA SER A 125 0.05 -3.80 10.56
C SER A 125 1.49 -3.33 10.44
N SER A 126 1.87 -2.23 11.09
CA SER A 126 3.25 -1.73 11.09
C SER A 126 4.25 -2.71 11.73
N LEU A 127 3.82 -3.56 12.67
CA LEU A 127 4.68 -4.63 13.20
C LEU A 127 5.10 -5.66 12.14
N ALA A 128 4.36 -5.77 11.03
CA ALA A 128 4.74 -6.65 9.94
C ALA A 128 6.08 -6.24 9.30
N THR A 129 6.45 -4.96 9.33
CA THR A 129 7.77 -4.46 8.89
C THR A 129 8.90 -5.12 9.69
N LEU A 130 8.76 -5.22 11.00
CA LEU A 130 9.75 -5.91 11.84
C LEU A 130 9.82 -7.40 11.52
N VAL A 131 8.67 -8.04 11.34
CA VAL A 131 8.62 -9.48 10.99
C VAL A 131 9.28 -9.72 9.63
N GLY A 132 8.95 -8.92 8.63
CA GLY A 132 9.54 -8.98 7.29
C GLY A 132 11.05 -8.77 7.33
N GLY A 133 11.51 -7.76 8.06
CA GLY A 133 12.93 -7.45 8.21
C GLY A 133 13.73 -8.57 8.89
N VAL A 134 13.22 -9.10 10.00
CA VAL A 134 13.85 -10.20 10.71
C VAL A 134 13.90 -11.47 9.86
N LEU A 135 12.80 -11.83 9.22
CA LEU A 135 12.75 -13.00 8.35
C LEU A 135 13.72 -12.86 7.16
N ALA A 136 13.73 -11.68 6.51
CA ALA A 136 14.63 -11.41 5.41
C ALA A 136 16.09 -11.50 5.82
N TYR A 137 16.46 -10.95 6.97
CA TYR A 137 17.83 -11.01 7.49
C TYR A 137 18.32 -12.47 7.63
N PHE A 138 17.51 -13.34 8.21
CA PHE A 138 17.90 -14.75 8.38
C PHE A 138 17.83 -15.58 7.10
N MET A 139 16.85 -15.34 6.25
CA MET A 139 16.67 -16.13 5.01
C MET A 139 17.63 -15.70 3.90
N LEU A 140 17.80 -14.39 3.70
CA LEU A 140 18.61 -13.87 2.60
C LEU A 140 20.10 -14.00 2.84
N HIS A 141 20.53 -14.18 4.10
CA HIS A 141 21.94 -14.47 4.41
C HIS A 141 22.50 -15.66 3.61
N ASN A 142 21.64 -16.62 3.31
CA ASN A 142 21.99 -17.80 2.52
C ASN A 142 21.55 -17.72 1.04
N MET A 143 20.87 -16.65 0.62
CA MET A 143 20.24 -16.50 -0.70
C MET A 143 20.59 -15.15 -1.35
N ASN A 144 21.89 -14.82 -1.41
CA ASN A 144 22.39 -13.53 -1.92
C ASN A 144 21.92 -13.21 -3.36
N PHE A 145 21.56 -14.23 -4.17
CA PHE A 145 21.06 -14.03 -5.52
C PHE A 145 19.67 -13.35 -5.58
N LEU A 146 18.90 -13.41 -4.48
CA LEU A 146 17.59 -12.75 -4.39
C LEU A 146 17.67 -11.28 -4.01
N VAL A 147 18.79 -10.82 -3.47
CA VAL A 147 18.96 -9.45 -2.98
C VAL A 147 18.73 -8.42 -4.11
N GLN A 148 19.36 -8.60 -5.27
CA GLN A 148 19.23 -7.68 -6.39
C GLN A 148 17.80 -7.64 -6.99
N PRO A 149 17.12 -8.78 -7.26
CA PRO A 149 15.73 -8.76 -7.68
C PRO A 149 14.78 -8.11 -6.67
N LEU A 150 14.98 -8.35 -5.39
CA LEU A 150 14.14 -7.75 -4.33
C LEU A 150 14.32 -6.23 -4.28
N LEU A 151 15.55 -5.72 -4.33
CA LEU A 151 15.80 -4.28 -4.40
C LEU A 151 15.20 -3.65 -5.67
N GLY A 152 15.26 -4.35 -6.80
CA GLY A 152 14.62 -3.90 -8.04
C GLY A 152 13.10 -3.83 -7.91
N LEU A 153 12.48 -4.83 -7.30
CA LEU A 153 11.03 -4.86 -7.04
C LEU A 153 10.61 -3.76 -6.06
N ALA A 154 11.42 -3.51 -5.04
CA ALA A 154 11.27 -2.40 -4.11
C ALA A 154 11.22 -1.05 -4.80
N SER A 155 12.26 -0.79 -5.60
CA SER A 155 12.35 0.46 -6.36
C SER A 155 11.14 0.62 -7.28
N ALA A 156 10.64 -0.47 -7.86
CA ALA A 156 9.45 -0.48 -8.69
C ALA A 156 8.20 -0.09 -7.89
N SER A 157 8.01 -0.66 -6.69
CA SER A 157 6.90 -0.34 -5.79
C SER A 157 6.88 1.14 -5.43
N MET A 158 8.03 1.66 -4.96
CA MET A 158 8.19 3.07 -4.59
C MET A 158 7.89 4.03 -5.75
N ILE A 159 8.42 3.74 -6.94
CA ILE A 159 8.16 4.54 -8.15
C ILE A 159 6.67 4.47 -8.49
N TYR A 160 6.07 3.29 -8.39
CA TYR A 160 4.66 3.10 -8.73
C TYR A 160 3.75 3.91 -7.80
N VAL A 161 3.92 3.80 -6.48
CA VAL A 161 3.15 4.55 -5.47
C VAL A 161 3.34 6.07 -5.66
N ALA A 162 4.59 6.51 -5.89
CA ALA A 162 4.84 7.92 -6.15
C ALA A 162 4.10 8.44 -7.38
N MET A 163 4.00 7.64 -8.44
CA MET A 163 3.33 8.02 -9.69
C MET A 163 1.81 7.89 -9.63
N SER A 164 1.28 6.87 -8.94
CA SER A 164 -0.16 6.60 -8.88
C SER A 164 -0.88 7.48 -7.86
N ASP A 165 -0.26 7.75 -6.72
CA ASP A 165 -0.93 8.37 -5.57
C ASP A 165 -0.40 9.76 -5.24
N LEU A 166 0.94 9.94 -5.11
CA LEU A 166 1.49 11.23 -4.70
C LEU A 166 1.33 12.31 -5.77
N ILE A 167 1.70 12.01 -7.03
CA ILE A 167 1.68 13.01 -8.11
C ILE A 167 0.25 13.50 -8.40
N PRO A 168 -0.77 12.62 -8.56
CA PRO A 168 -2.14 13.05 -8.74
C PRO A 168 -2.70 13.81 -7.53
N GLY A 169 -2.34 13.41 -6.31
CA GLY A 169 -2.73 14.08 -5.07
C GLY A 169 -2.24 15.53 -4.99
N LEU A 170 -1.01 15.79 -5.44
CA LEU A 170 -0.42 17.12 -5.47
C LEU A 170 -1.05 18.05 -6.51
N HIS A 171 -1.62 17.50 -7.60
CA HIS A 171 -2.28 18.28 -8.65
C HIS A 171 -3.75 18.60 -8.36
N LYS A 172 -4.38 17.88 -7.43
CA LYS A 172 -5.74 18.19 -6.95
C LYS A 172 -5.69 19.23 -5.84
N ARG A 173 -5.18 20.46 -6.08
CA ARG A 173 -5.42 21.58 -5.18
C ARG A 173 -6.87 22.03 -5.36
N PRO A 174 -7.69 22.13 -4.29
CA PRO A 174 -8.94 22.87 -4.37
C PRO A 174 -8.58 24.36 -4.58
N GLU A 175 -9.12 24.94 -5.65
CA GLU A 175 -9.20 26.39 -5.82
C GLU A 175 -10.16 26.99 -4.78
#